data_0bab738e02eeb53e5046e2ca4adf2e70
#
_entry.id   0bab738e02eeb53e5046e2ca4adf2e70
#
_cell.length_a   1.000
_cell.length_b   1.000
_cell.length_c   1.000
_cell.angle_alpha   90.00
_cell.angle_beta   90.00
_cell.angle_gamma   90.00
#
_symmetry.space_group_name_H-M   'P 1'
#
loop_
_entity.id
_entity.type
_entity.pdbx_description
1 polymer ?
#
loop_
_entity_poly.entity_id
_entity_poly.type
_entity_poly.pdbx_seq_one_letter_code
_entity_poly.pdbx_strand_id
1 'polypeptide(L)'
;MQSFSCSEPVPLPPRFTLLKERLASGNEAALTSSWHRLLQRLDEEVDHISSMGSNVVPTIDFNNITDPEHSQIFLNQLRRSGVAIIRNVIPKETATTWRQEASEYLSQNPGTRAIPTKKDPQLYELYWSPAQIKARAHPNVIAAQKFAMGIWESKDPNAKVSTNFPITYADRVRIRTTTAKTTCGGGGDDSRSSHNAHVDSGSVERWEPDGYGRAGTYKEIFEGRWEDYNPWEVCTNKRYRSHLFPRHCKEFANILLLLRAPPASK
;
A
#
# COMPACT_ATOMS: atom_id res chain seq x y z
N MET A 1 13.71 11.47 12.49
CA MET A 1 13.43 10.08 12.06
C MET A 1 14.32 9.78 10.86
N GLN A 2 15.42 9.05 11.06
CA GLN A 2 16.35 8.64 10.00
C GLN A 2 15.88 7.30 9.45
N SER A 3 14.81 7.27 8.68
CA SER A 3 14.21 6.02 8.21
C SER A 3 14.86 5.41 6.96
N PHE A 4 15.87 6.05 6.38
CA PHE A 4 16.55 5.60 5.17
C PHE A 4 18.05 5.97 5.22
N SER A 5 18.70 5.61 6.31
CA SER A 5 20.17 5.78 6.39
C SER A 5 20.85 4.62 5.68
N CYS A 6 21.78 4.92 4.78
CA CYS A 6 22.76 3.97 4.25
C CYS A 6 23.82 3.64 5.31
N SER A 7 23.48 3.61 6.58
CA SER A 7 24.37 3.22 7.66
C SER A 7 24.50 1.70 7.71
N GLU A 8 25.68 1.23 8.11
CA GLU A 8 25.95 -0.18 8.37
C GLU A 8 24.82 -0.80 9.22
N PRO A 9 24.40 -2.03 8.90
CA PRO A 9 23.33 -2.70 9.64
C PRO A 9 23.71 -2.81 11.12
N VAL A 10 22.98 -2.11 11.97
CA VAL A 10 23.15 -2.27 13.43
C VAL A 10 22.52 -3.59 13.84
N PRO A 11 23.21 -4.45 14.59
CA PRO A 11 22.64 -5.69 15.09
C PRO A 11 21.33 -5.43 15.84
N LEU A 12 20.32 -6.23 15.55
CA LEU A 12 19.04 -6.12 16.25
C LEU A 12 19.20 -6.45 17.72
N PRO A 13 18.53 -5.72 18.62
CA PRO A 13 18.53 -6.06 20.05
C PRO A 13 18.10 -7.51 20.32
N PRO A 14 18.68 -8.18 21.33
CA PRO A 14 18.37 -9.58 21.64
C PRO A 14 16.89 -9.88 21.87
N ARG A 15 16.10 -8.87 22.29
CA ARG A 15 14.65 -8.99 22.46
C ARG A 15 13.91 -9.52 21.23
N PHE A 16 14.44 -9.26 20.03
CA PHE A 16 13.82 -9.72 18.79
C PHE A 16 14.04 -11.22 18.55
N THR A 17 15.16 -11.77 19.00
CA THR A 17 15.39 -13.21 18.99
C THR A 17 14.41 -13.89 19.94
N LEU A 18 14.32 -13.40 21.18
CA LEU A 18 13.35 -13.91 22.16
C LEU A 18 11.90 -13.80 21.68
N LEU A 19 11.57 -12.73 20.94
CA LEU A 19 10.25 -12.59 20.35
C LEU A 19 9.96 -13.69 19.31
N LYS A 20 10.91 -13.97 18.41
CA LYS A 20 10.79 -15.05 17.42
C LYS A 20 10.63 -16.42 18.06
N GLU A 21 11.46 -16.73 19.05
CA GLU A 21 11.38 -17.99 19.82
C GLU A 21 10.00 -18.12 20.46
N ARG A 22 9.51 -17.10 21.13
CA ARG A 22 8.20 -17.11 21.77
C ARG A 22 7.05 -17.31 20.77
N LEU A 23 7.12 -16.66 19.60
CA LEU A 23 6.08 -16.77 18.56
C LEU A 23 6.03 -18.16 17.93
N ALA A 24 7.17 -18.83 17.80
CA ALA A 24 7.26 -20.17 17.23
C ALA A 24 7.05 -21.30 18.26
N SER A 25 7.26 -21.01 19.54
CA SER A 25 7.29 -22.00 20.61
C SER A 25 6.04 -22.87 20.66
N GLY A 26 6.25 -24.19 20.60
CA GLY A 26 5.19 -25.19 20.63
C GLY A 26 4.49 -25.44 19.31
N ASN A 27 4.84 -24.68 18.25
CA ASN A 27 4.23 -24.81 16.92
C ASN A 27 5.27 -25.04 15.82
N GLU A 28 6.52 -25.35 16.15
CA GLU A 28 7.64 -25.38 15.20
C GLU A 28 7.39 -26.36 14.04
N ALA A 29 6.89 -27.55 14.33
CA ALA A 29 6.58 -28.56 13.30
C ALA A 29 5.43 -28.10 12.38
N ALA A 30 4.38 -27.51 12.97
CA ALA A 30 3.25 -26.98 12.23
C ALA A 30 3.65 -25.78 11.33
N LEU A 31 4.48 -24.88 11.86
CA LEU A 31 5.04 -23.75 11.12
C LEU A 31 5.94 -24.21 9.97
N THR A 32 6.79 -25.21 10.18
CA THR A 32 7.64 -25.76 9.12
C THR A 32 6.79 -26.37 7.99
N SER A 33 5.79 -27.17 8.36
CA SER A 33 4.87 -27.74 7.37
C SER A 33 4.08 -26.66 6.62
N SER A 34 3.60 -25.66 7.36
CA SER A 34 2.89 -24.49 6.82
C SER A 34 3.75 -23.71 5.82
N TRP A 35 5.02 -23.52 6.14
CA TRP A 35 5.98 -22.85 5.26
C TRP A 35 6.17 -23.60 3.93
N HIS A 36 6.31 -24.92 3.95
CA HIS A 36 6.43 -25.71 2.73
C HIS A 36 5.18 -25.61 1.85
N ARG A 37 3.99 -25.65 2.44
CA ARG A 37 2.74 -25.45 1.69
C ARG A 37 2.65 -24.06 1.10
N LEU A 38 3.08 -23.03 1.87
CA LEU A 38 3.11 -21.65 1.36
C LEU A 38 4.05 -21.51 0.16
N LEU A 39 5.27 -22.08 0.22
CA LEU A 39 6.20 -22.04 -0.90
C LEU A 39 5.62 -22.67 -2.16
N GLN A 40 4.98 -23.84 -2.02
CA GLN A 40 4.32 -24.50 -3.15
C GLN A 40 3.23 -23.60 -3.78
N ARG A 41 2.41 -22.94 -2.95
CA ARG A 41 1.36 -22.03 -3.44
C ARG A 41 1.93 -20.77 -4.07
N LEU A 42 3.07 -20.28 -3.57
CA LEU A 42 3.76 -19.13 -4.18
C LEU A 42 4.33 -19.49 -5.55
N ASP A 43 4.87 -20.69 -5.75
CA ASP A 43 5.34 -21.13 -7.05
C ASP A 43 4.18 -21.18 -8.06
N GLU A 44 3.03 -21.76 -7.68
CA GLU A 44 1.81 -21.76 -8.51
C GLU A 44 1.35 -20.33 -8.87
N GLU A 45 1.41 -19.40 -7.92
CA GLU A 45 1.02 -18.00 -8.16
C GLU A 45 2.02 -17.26 -9.03
N VAL A 46 3.32 -17.53 -8.90
CA VAL A 46 4.37 -17.00 -9.79
C VAL A 46 4.14 -17.42 -11.23
N ASP A 47 3.82 -18.70 -11.47
CA ASP A 47 3.50 -19.21 -12.79
C ASP A 47 2.25 -18.55 -13.37
N HIS A 48 1.21 -18.36 -12.54
CA HIS A 48 0.00 -17.66 -12.94
C HIS A 48 0.30 -16.20 -13.32
N ILE A 49 1.02 -15.47 -12.48
CA ILE A 49 1.42 -14.06 -12.74
C ILE A 49 2.22 -13.97 -14.04
N SER A 50 3.16 -14.90 -14.22
CA SER A 50 4.00 -14.97 -15.43
C SER A 50 3.16 -15.19 -16.69
N SER A 51 2.17 -16.08 -16.63
CA SER A 51 1.28 -16.38 -17.76
C SER A 51 0.35 -15.20 -18.11
N MET A 52 -0.11 -14.44 -17.11
CA MET A 52 -1.01 -13.31 -17.29
C MET A 52 -0.29 -12.04 -17.76
N GLY A 53 1.00 -11.92 -17.49
CA GLY A 53 1.78 -10.71 -17.80
C GLY A 53 1.13 -9.44 -17.22
N SER A 54 0.99 -8.40 -18.03
CA SER A 54 0.37 -7.13 -17.58
C SER A 54 -1.11 -7.24 -17.21
N ASN A 55 -1.80 -8.31 -17.62
CA ASN A 55 -3.22 -8.51 -17.36
C ASN A 55 -3.49 -8.99 -15.93
N VAL A 56 -2.46 -9.32 -15.17
CA VAL A 56 -2.58 -9.69 -13.75
C VAL A 56 -3.10 -8.54 -12.89
N VAL A 57 -2.91 -7.29 -13.33
CA VAL A 57 -3.39 -6.11 -12.61
C VAL A 57 -4.81 -5.77 -13.07
N PRO A 58 -5.84 -6.03 -12.24
CA PRO A 58 -7.21 -5.75 -12.61
C PRO A 58 -7.43 -4.25 -12.85
N THR A 59 -8.25 -3.96 -13.82
CA THR A 59 -8.56 -2.58 -14.23
C THR A 59 -10.07 -2.41 -14.37
N ILE A 60 -10.60 -1.32 -13.81
CA ILE A 60 -12.01 -0.93 -13.98
C ILE A 60 -12.09 0.55 -14.37
N ASP A 61 -13.09 0.91 -15.17
CA ASP A 61 -13.44 2.32 -15.38
C ASP A 61 -14.25 2.85 -14.20
N PHE A 62 -14.02 4.11 -13.81
CA PHE A 62 -14.73 4.75 -12.71
C PHE A 62 -16.25 4.71 -12.89
N ASN A 63 -16.75 4.84 -14.12
CA ASN A 63 -18.19 4.79 -14.40
C ASN A 63 -18.80 3.41 -14.11
N ASN A 64 -17.99 2.35 -14.05
CA ASN A 64 -18.43 0.98 -13.83
C ASN A 64 -18.31 0.52 -12.37
N ILE A 65 -17.81 1.37 -11.47
CA ILE A 65 -17.65 0.96 -10.04
C ILE A 65 -18.99 0.73 -9.34
N THR A 66 -20.08 1.30 -9.86
CA THR A 66 -21.44 1.13 -9.34
C THR A 66 -22.20 0.01 -10.02
N ASP A 67 -21.67 -0.56 -11.10
CA ASP A 67 -22.26 -1.72 -11.77
C ASP A 67 -21.93 -2.99 -10.96
N PRO A 68 -22.95 -3.74 -10.47
CA PRO A 68 -22.70 -4.88 -9.58
C PRO A 68 -21.87 -5.99 -10.20
N GLU A 69 -22.04 -6.28 -11.50
CA GLU A 69 -21.36 -7.36 -12.20
C GLU A 69 -19.87 -7.01 -12.37
N HIS A 70 -19.57 -5.86 -12.97
CA HIS A 70 -18.19 -5.41 -13.20
C HIS A 70 -17.44 -5.19 -11.89
N SER A 71 -18.10 -4.58 -10.90
CA SER A 71 -17.49 -4.30 -9.61
C SER A 71 -17.14 -5.56 -8.82
N GLN A 72 -18.02 -6.59 -8.84
CA GLN A 72 -17.76 -7.83 -8.11
C GLN A 72 -16.56 -8.60 -8.70
N ILE A 73 -16.48 -8.69 -10.03
CA ILE A 73 -15.34 -9.33 -10.72
C ILE A 73 -14.05 -8.59 -10.36
N PHE A 74 -14.05 -7.26 -10.47
CA PHE A 74 -12.89 -6.43 -10.14
C PHE A 74 -12.45 -6.57 -8.68
N LEU A 75 -13.38 -6.51 -7.72
CA LEU A 75 -13.06 -6.64 -6.30
C LEU A 75 -12.49 -8.02 -5.94
N ASN A 76 -12.97 -9.09 -6.59
CA ASN A 76 -12.41 -10.43 -6.40
C ASN A 76 -10.98 -10.52 -6.94
N GLN A 77 -10.72 -9.93 -8.09
CA GLN A 77 -9.38 -9.86 -8.66
C GLN A 77 -8.45 -8.98 -7.80
N LEU A 78 -8.95 -7.84 -7.28
CA LEU A 78 -8.20 -6.98 -6.38
C LEU A 78 -7.82 -7.71 -5.08
N ARG A 79 -8.73 -8.52 -4.52
CA ARG A 79 -8.42 -9.34 -3.33
C ARG A 79 -7.26 -10.31 -3.59
N ARG A 80 -7.18 -10.88 -4.79
CA ARG A 80 -6.11 -11.81 -5.17
C ARG A 80 -4.80 -11.08 -5.42
N SER A 81 -4.82 -10.02 -6.23
CA SER A 81 -3.61 -9.34 -6.69
C SER A 81 -3.04 -8.34 -5.68
N GLY A 82 -3.88 -7.83 -4.75
CA GLY A 82 -3.50 -6.76 -3.81
C GLY A 82 -3.24 -5.40 -4.46
N VAL A 83 -3.39 -5.29 -5.79
CA VAL A 83 -3.17 -4.08 -6.57
C VAL A 83 -4.21 -3.99 -7.68
N ALA A 84 -4.63 -2.77 -8.03
CA ALA A 84 -5.59 -2.54 -9.10
C ALA A 84 -5.48 -1.14 -9.70
N ILE A 85 -6.13 -0.92 -10.83
CA ILE A 85 -6.21 0.37 -11.50
C ILE A 85 -7.69 0.74 -11.66
N ILE A 86 -8.07 1.90 -11.12
CA ILE A 86 -9.36 2.53 -11.42
C ILE A 86 -9.07 3.68 -12.39
N ARG A 87 -9.59 3.57 -13.62
CA ARG A 87 -9.36 4.56 -14.67
C ARG A 87 -10.42 5.66 -14.65
N ASN A 88 -10.07 6.81 -15.22
CA ASN A 88 -10.99 7.93 -15.45
C ASN A 88 -11.66 8.49 -14.18
N VAL A 89 -11.02 8.33 -13.01
CA VAL A 89 -11.50 8.93 -11.77
C VAL A 89 -11.52 10.45 -11.87
N ILE A 90 -10.48 11.03 -12.48
CA ILE A 90 -10.32 12.46 -12.71
C ILE A 90 -10.16 12.71 -14.22
N PRO A 91 -10.87 13.71 -14.78
CA PRO A 91 -10.63 14.13 -16.15
C PRO A 91 -9.18 14.52 -16.39
N LYS A 92 -8.63 14.13 -17.54
CA LYS A 92 -7.21 14.34 -17.87
C LYS A 92 -6.79 15.81 -17.78
N GLU A 93 -7.66 16.70 -18.22
CA GLU A 93 -7.44 18.16 -18.21
C GLU A 93 -7.30 18.66 -16.77
N THR A 94 -8.21 18.25 -15.90
CA THR A 94 -8.19 18.58 -14.45
C THR A 94 -6.91 18.07 -13.80
N ALA A 95 -6.55 16.83 -14.07
CA ALA A 95 -5.33 16.23 -13.54
C ALA A 95 -4.06 16.96 -14.03
N THR A 96 -4.06 17.38 -15.30
CA THR A 96 -2.95 18.15 -15.91
C THR A 96 -2.83 19.52 -15.24
N THR A 97 -3.96 20.21 -15.02
CA THR A 97 -3.99 21.50 -14.29
C THR A 97 -3.43 21.37 -12.90
N TRP A 98 -3.85 20.36 -12.12
CA TRP A 98 -3.32 20.15 -10.77
C TRP A 98 -1.82 19.84 -10.75
N ARG A 99 -1.34 19.08 -11.72
CA ARG A 99 0.10 18.83 -11.88
C ARG A 99 0.87 20.13 -12.14
N GLN A 100 0.34 20.98 -13.00
CA GLN A 100 0.93 22.28 -13.31
C GLN A 100 0.93 23.20 -12.08
N GLU A 101 -0.20 23.33 -11.39
CA GLU A 101 -0.32 24.09 -10.14
C GLU A 101 0.69 23.63 -9.07
N ALA A 102 0.89 22.31 -8.93
CA ALA A 102 1.86 21.77 -7.98
C ALA A 102 3.32 22.11 -8.40
N SER A 103 3.63 22.07 -9.70
CA SER A 103 4.94 22.44 -10.22
C SER A 103 5.23 23.93 -10.07
N GLU A 104 4.23 24.77 -10.36
CA GLU A 104 4.33 26.22 -10.17
C GLU A 104 4.52 26.59 -8.70
N TYR A 105 3.76 25.95 -7.80
CA TYR A 105 3.94 26.14 -6.37
C TYR A 105 5.36 25.83 -5.93
N LEU A 106 5.95 24.72 -6.37
CA LEU A 106 7.33 24.36 -6.05
C LEU A 106 8.33 25.37 -6.60
N SER A 107 8.12 25.87 -7.83
CA SER A 107 9.01 26.90 -8.42
C SER A 107 8.96 28.24 -7.66
N GLN A 108 7.79 28.60 -7.13
CA GLN A 108 7.61 29.81 -6.33
C GLN A 108 8.09 29.65 -4.87
N ASN A 109 8.28 28.42 -4.42
CA ASN A 109 8.72 28.09 -3.06
C ASN A 109 10.00 27.23 -3.06
N PRO A 110 11.14 27.77 -3.52
CA PRO A 110 12.38 27.01 -3.70
C PRO A 110 12.98 26.47 -2.39
N GLY A 111 12.52 26.96 -1.25
CA GLY A 111 12.88 26.44 0.07
C GLY A 111 12.20 25.13 0.45
N THR A 112 11.26 24.63 -0.37
CA THR A 112 10.58 23.35 -0.11
C THR A 112 11.62 22.21 -0.14
N ARG A 113 11.71 21.49 0.98
CA ARG A 113 12.68 20.39 1.11
C ARG A 113 12.37 19.26 0.14
N ALA A 114 13.38 18.81 -0.59
CA ALA A 114 13.33 17.66 -1.48
C ALA A 114 14.27 16.53 -1.02
N ILE A 115 13.88 15.29 -1.20
CA ILE A 115 14.65 14.10 -0.83
C ILE A 115 14.67 13.13 -2.04
N PRO A 116 15.82 12.75 -2.58
CA PRO A 116 17.14 13.32 -2.35
C PRO A 116 17.24 14.74 -2.95
N THR A 117 18.15 15.56 -2.43
CA THR A 117 18.23 16.99 -2.75
C THR A 117 18.69 17.32 -4.18
N LYS A 118 19.30 16.36 -4.88
CA LYS A 118 19.94 16.61 -6.20
C LYS A 118 19.68 15.52 -7.25
N LYS A 119 18.77 14.58 -7.01
CA LYS A 119 18.51 13.46 -7.93
C LYS A 119 17.03 13.39 -8.28
N ASP A 120 16.74 13.04 -9.52
CA ASP A 120 15.41 12.66 -9.99
C ASP A 120 15.19 11.15 -9.75
N PRO A 121 14.04 10.70 -9.25
CA PRO A 121 12.87 11.49 -8.85
C PRO A 121 13.03 12.18 -7.50
N GLN A 122 12.47 13.37 -7.36
CA GLN A 122 12.47 14.09 -6.10
C GLN A 122 11.14 13.92 -5.36
N LEU A 123 11.26 13.66 -4.04
CA LEU A 123 10.14 13.61 -3.13
C LEU A 123 10.12 14.90 -2.31
N TYR A 124 9.15 15.75 -2.58
CA TYR A 124 9.00 17.05 -1.92
C TYR A 124 8.18 16.95 -0.65
N GLU A 125 8.65 17.53 0.43
CA GLU A 125 7.90 17.68 1.68
C GLU A 125 6.85 18.80 1.55
N LEU A 126 5.93 18.58 0.62
CA LEU A 126 4.80 19.44 0.33
C LEU A 126 3.52 18.66 0.61
N TYR A 127 2.69 19.17 1.52
CA TYR A 127 1.54 18.41 2.07
C TYR A 127 0.19 19.05 1.82
N TRP A 128 0.15 20.39 1.70
CA TRP A 128 -1.08 21.16 1.69
C TRP A 128 -1.16 22.17 0.54
N SER A 129 -0.53 21.88 -0.59
CA SER A 129 -0.71 22.72 -1.77
C SER A 129 -2.17 22.73 -2.23
N PRO A 130 -2.62 23.81 -2.91
CA PRO A 130 -3.98 23.87 -3.44
C PRO A 130 -4.34 22.65 -4.31
N ALA A 131 -3.42 22.19 -5.13
CA ALA A 131 -3.61 20.99 -5.97
C ALA A 131 -3.84 19.73 -5.13
N GLN A 132 -3.08 19.52 -4.05
CA GLN A 132 -3.26 18.38 -3.15
C GLN A 132 -4.61 18.43 -2.42
N ILE A 133 -5.03 19.61 -1.96
CA ILE A 133 -6.33 19.79 -1.30
C ILE A 133 -7.46 19.47 -2.28
N LYS A 134 -7.42 20.05 -3.49
CA LYS A 134 -8.43 19.80 -4.53
C LYS A 134 -8.52 18.32 -4.88
N ALA A 135 -7.37 17.65 -5.05
CA ALA A 135 -7.31 16.23 -5.38
C ALA A 135 -7.92 15.36 -4.26
N ARG A 136 -7.54 15.58 -3.01
CA ARG A 136 -8.06 14.81 -1.87
C ARG A 136 -9.55 15.03 -1.61
N ALA A 137 -10.03 16.24 -1.85
CA ALA A 137 -11.44 16.60 -1.64
C ALA A 137 -12.34 16.29 -2.85
N HIS A 138 -11.78 15.80 -3.96
CA HIS A 138 -12.57 15.57 -5.17
C HIS A 138 -13.58 14.43 -4.96
N PRO A 139 -14.88 14.62 -5.29
CA PRO A 139 -15.93 13.63 -5.05
C PRO A 139 -15.62 12.26 -5.66
N ASN A 140 -15.12 12.22 -6.89
CA ASN A 140 -14.78 10.97 -7.56
C ASN A 140 -13.61 10.24 -6.87
N VAL A 141 -12.63 10.97 -6.33
CA VAL A 141 -11.51 10.37 -5.58
C VAL A 141 -12.05 9.73 -4.31
N ILE A 142 -12.91 10.43 -3.59
CA ILE A 142 -13.56 9.91 -2.38
C ILE A 142 -14.43 8.69 -2.73
N ALA A 143 -15.19 8.71 -3.82
CA ALA A 143 -16.00 7.58 -4.26
C ALA A 143 -15.14 6.37 -4.64
N ALA A 144 -14.04 6.57 -5.37
CA ALA A 144 -13.10 5.51 -5.71
C ALA A 144 -12.43 4.91 -4.47
N GLN A 145 -12.08 5.74 -3.48
CA GLN A 145 -11.54 5.28 -2.20
C GLN A 145 -12.57 4.43 -1.43
N LYS A 146 -13.81 4.90 -1.33
CA LYS A 146 -14.89 4.13 -0.68
C LYS A 146 -15.12 2.80 -1.36
N PHE A 147 -15.13 2.79 -2.69
CA PHE A 147 -15.27 1.57 -3.47
C PHE A 147 -14.14 0.59 -3.19
N ALA A 148 -12.89 1.02 -3.24
CA ALA A 148 -11.74 0.18 -2.95
C ALA A 148 -11.73 -0.31 -1.49
N MET A 149 -12.19 0.52 -0.54
CA MET A 149 -12.33 0.13 0.88
C MET A 149 -13.38 -0.97 1.08
N GLY A 150 -14.29 -1.15 0.15
CA GLY A 150 -15.31 -2.21 0.19
C GLY A 150 -14.79 -3.64 0.12
N ILE A 151 -13.47 -3.84 -0.10
CA ILE A 151 -12.86 -5.18 0.00
C ILE A 151 -12.68 -5.65 1.44
N TRP A 152 -12.60 -4.70 2.41
CA TRP A 152 -12.52 -5.06 3.82
C TRP A 152 -13.89 -5.32 4.40
N GLU A 153 -13.95 -6.33 5.22
CA GLU A 153 -15.16 -6.73 5.93
C GLU A 153 -14.91 -6.82 7.43
N SER A 154 -15.98 -6.71 8.22
CA SER A 154 -15.96 -7.04 9.62
C SER A 154 -17.03 -8.08 9.90
N LYS A 155 -16.61 -9.21 10.46
CA LYS A 155 -17.53 -10.26 10.91
C LYS A 155 -18.22 -9.91 12.23
N ASP A 156 -17.67 -8.95 12.98
CA ASP A 156 -18.30 -8.47 14.22
C ASP A 156 -19.31 -7.35 13.89
N PRO A 157 -20.61 -7.58 14.03
CA PRO A 157 -21.63 -6.56 13.77
C PRO A 157 -21.54 -5.38 14.75
N ASN A 158 -20.86 -5.54 15.88
CA ASN A 158 -20.62 -4.49 16.87
C ASN A 158 -19.26 -3.80 16.68
N ALA A 159 -18.57 -4.09 15.58
CA ALA A 159 -17.30 -3.47 15.28
C ALA A 159 -17.43 -1.96 15.21
N LYS A 160 -16.58 -1.24 15.96
CA LYS A 160 -16.52 0.22 15.92
C LYS A 160 -15.58 0.70 14.80
N VAL A 161 -15.70 0.08 13.63
CA VAL A 161 -14.90 0.39 12.44
C VAL A 161 -15.86 0.61 11.28
N SER A 162 -15.64 1.65 10.52
CA SER A 162 -16.39 1.92 9.30
C SER A 162 -15.45 1.87 8.09
N THR A 163 -15.79 1.08 7.09
CA THR A 163 -15.12 1.05 5.78
C THR A 163 -15.74 2.06 4.79
N ASN A 164 -16.77 2.81 5.21
CA ASN A 164 -17.50 3.73 4.36
C ASN A 164 -16.99 5.18 4.40
N PHE A 165 -16.07 5.48 5.30
CA PHE A 165 -15.54 6.83 5.50
C PHE A 165 -14.02 6.83 5.33
N PRO A 166 -13.50 7.13 4.12
CA PRO A 166 -12.07 7.23 3.91
C PRO A 166 -11.49 8.38 4.73
N ILE A 167 -10.40 8.10 5.42
CA ILE A 167 -9.61 9.11 6.12
C ILE A 167 -8.32 9.30 5.34
N THR A 168 -8.09 10.51 4.86
CA THR A 168 -6.84 10.88 4.21
C THR A 168 -5.93 11.63 5.18
N TYR A 169 -4.65 11.39 5.07
CA TYR A 169 -3.62 12.18 5.74
C TYR A 169 -2.82 12.98 4.72
N ALA A 170 -2.11 13.99 5.19
CA ALA A 170 -1.23 14.78 4.35
C ALA A 170 -0.06 13.91 3.86
N ASP A 171 0.11 13.82 2.56
CA ASP A 171 1.16 13.07 1.88
C ASP A 171 2.06 14.01 1.06
N ARG A 172 3.24 13.51 0.73
CA ARG A 172 4.26 14.24 -0.01
C ARG A 172 4.01 14.18 -1.52
N VAL A 173 4.60 15.13 -2.25
CA VAL A 173 4.59 15.13 -3.72
C VAL A 173 5.86 14.51 -4.25
N ARG A 174 5.74 13.54 -5.15
CA ARG A 174 6.87 12.98 -5.90
C ARG A 174 6.75 13.34 -7.36
N ILE A 175 7.78 13.98 -7.90
CA ILE A 175 7.89 14.28 -9.33
C ILE A 175 8.93 13.34 -9.94
N ARG A 176 8.55 12.69 -11.04
CA ARG A 176 9.45 11.84 -11.84
C ARG A 176 9.50 12.41 -13.24
N THR A 177 10.69 12.66 -13.75
CA THR A 177 10.88 13.02 -15.15
C THR A 177 10.94 11.77 -16.02
N THR A 178 10.30 11.83 -17.18
CA THR A 178 10.17 10.69 -18.12
C THR A 178 11.42 10.46 -18.99
N THR A 179 12.49 11.21 -18.78
CA THR A 179 13.72 11.13 -19.57
C THR A 179 14.58 9.89 -19.29
N ALA A 180 14.27 9.12 -18.28
CA ALA A 180 14.93 7.86 -18.04
C ALA A 180 14.35 6.77 -18.93
N LYS A 181 15.06 6.33 -19.97
CA LYS A 181 14.79 5.06 -20.64
C LYS A 181 14.86 3.96 -19.59
N THR A 182 13.71 3.49 -19.14
CA THR A 182 13.63 2.28 -18.33
C THR A 182 13.91 1.11 -19.27
N THR A 183 15.17 0.79 -19.49
CA THR A 183 15.53 -0.50 -20.05
C THR A 183 15.31 -1.53 -18.96
N CYS A 184 14.26 -2.30 -19.11
CA CYS A 184 14.08 -3.53 -18.36
C CYS A 184 15.25 -4.45 -18.70
N GLY A 185 16.16 -4.67 -17.75
CA GLY A 185 17.25 -5.64 -17.88
C GLY A 185 18.62 -4.98 -18.02
N GLY A 186 19.43 -5.07 -17.00
CA GLY A 186 20.86 -4.78 -17.05
C GLY A 186 21.36 -4.02 -15.85
N GLY A 187 22.23 -4.65 -15.06
CA GLY A 187 22.87 -4.12 -13.86
C GLY A 187 23.64 -2.83 -14.12
N GLY A 188 22.99 -1.74 -13.87
CA GLY A 188 23.57 -0.42 -13.74
C GLY A 188 23.03 0.18 -12.46
N ASP A 189 23.84 0.98 -11.80
CA ASP A 189 23.53 1.72 -10.57
C ASP A 189 22.26 2.58 -10.72
N ASP A 190 21.10 1.91 -10.78
CA ASP A 190 19.79 2.54 -10.92
C ASP A 190 19.15 2.73 -9.55
N SER A 191 19.78 3.60 -8.75
CA SER A 191 19.21 4.13 -7.50
C SER A 191 17.88 4.87 -7.72
N ARG A 192 17.37 4.91 -8.96
CA ARG A 192 16.21 5.69 -9.39
C ARG A 192 14.87 5.01 -9.17
N SER A 193 14.82 3.71 -9.00
CA SER A 193 13.56 2.99 -8.86
C SER A 193 13.48 2.08 -7.65
N SER A 194 14.57 1.88 -6.94
CA SER A 194 14.57 0.92 -5.84
C SER A 194 13.87 1.47 -4.61
N HIS A 195 12.57 1.31 -4.57
CA HIS A 195 11.96 1.09 -3.28
C HIS A 195 12.43 -0.30 -2.85
N ASN A 196 13.27 -0.34 -1.82
CA ASN A 196 13.58 -1.61 -1.19
C ASN A 196 12.28 -2.30 -0.82
N ALA A 197 12.19 -3.60 -0.99
CA ALA A 197 11.04 -4.36 -0.55
C ALA A 197 10.78 -4.04 0.94
N HIS A 198 9.59 -3.53 1.22
CA HIS A 198 9.19 -3.09 2.56
C HIS A 198 7.69 -3.28 2.75
N VAL A 199 7.28 -3.24 3.99
CA VAL A 199 5.86 -3.19 4.37
C VAL A 199 5.64 -1.84 5.04
N ASP A 200 4.73 -1.04 4.47
CA ASP A 200 4.33 0.22 5.07
C ASP A 200 3.59 -0.02 6.38
N SER A 201 3.79 0.89 7.32
CA SER A 201 3.22 0.93 8.65
C SER A 201 3.39 -0.32 9.52
N GLY A 202 3.71 -0.08 10.77
CA GLY A 202 3.96 -1.11 11.76
C GLY A 202 5.24 -1.88 11.45
N SER A 203 5.97 -2.15 12.46
CA SER A 203 7.18 -2.95 12.37
C SER A 203 7.03 -4.13 13.33
N VAL A 204 7.78 -4.12 14.37
CA VAL A 204 7.78 -5.18 15.39
C VAL A 204 6.45 -5.24 16.16
N GLU A 205 5.72 -4.14 16.26
CA GLU A 205 4.40 -4.09 16.92
C GLU A 205 3.41 -5.09 16.32
N ARG A 206 3.60 -5.51 15.07
CA ARG A 206 2.78 -6.56 14.44
C ARG A 206 2.83 -7.87 15.22
N TRP A 207 3.96 -8.13 15.88
CA TRP A 207 4.29 -9.41 16.49
C TRP A 207 4.30 -9.34 18.01
N GLU A 208 4.37 -8.15 18.60
CA GLU A 208 4.44 -7.97 20.04
C GLU A 208 3.09 -8.14 20.72
N PRO A 209 3.05 -8.70 21.95
CA PRO A 209 1.79 -8.88 22.69
C PRO A 209 1.08 -7.57 22.98
N ASP A 210 1.85 -6.48 23.12
CA ASP A 210 1.32 -5.14 23.36
C ASP A 210 0.87 -4.43 22.08
N GLY A 211 1.23 -4.99 20.93
CA GLY A 211 0.79 -4.55 19.63
C GLY A 211 -0.40 -5.36 19.12
N TYR A 212 -0.33 -5.78 17.86
CA TYR A 212 -1.40 -6.55 17.20
C TYR A 212 -1.55 -7.98 17.72
N GLY A 213 -0.54 -8.52 18.41
CA GLY A 213 -0.61 -9.84 19.03
C GLY A 213 -1.76 -9.99 20.02
N ARG A 214 -2.16 -8.91 20.72
CA ARG A 214 -3.33 -8.92 21.61
C ARG A 214 -4.64 -9.20 20.92
N ALA A 215 -4.75 -8.82 19.66
CA ALA A 215 -5.95 -9.03 18.86
C ALA A 215 -6.01 -10.44 18.26
N GLY A 216 -4.95 -11.23 18.37
CA GLY A 216 -4.84 -12.51 17.71
C GLY A 216 -4.78 -12.39 16.18
N THR A 217 -4.36 -11.25 15.66
CA THR A 217 -4.41 -10.92 14.22
C THR A 217 -3.70 -11.95 13.34
N TYR A 218 -2.64 -12.56 13.86
CA TYR A 218 -1.85 -13.56 13.12
C TYR A 218 -1.88 -14.95 13.77
N LYS A 219 -2.90 -15.22 14.57
CA LYS A 219 -3.02 -16.48 15.33
C LYS A 219 -2.95 -17.69 14.40
N GLU A 220 -3.74 -17.69 13.32
CA GLU A 220 -3.80 -18.78 12.36
C GLU A 220 -2.43 -19.02 11.70
N ILE A 221 -1.69 -17.96 11.40
CA ILE A 221 -0.34 -18.05 10.82
C ILE A 221 0.61 -18.72 11.81
N PHE A 222 0.61 -18.30 13.07
CA PHE A 222 1.49 -18.89 14.10
C PHE A 222 1.09 -20.31 14.52
N GLU A 223 -0.17 -20.70 14.31
CA GLU A 223 -0.64 -22.06 14.46
C GLU A 223 -0.34 -22.95 13.25
N GLY A 224 0.33 -22.43 12.23
CA GLY A 224 0.68 -23.18 11.02
C GLY A 224 -0.48 -23.38 10.03
N ARG A 225 -1.49 -22.52 10.08
CA ARG A 225 -2.72 -22.56 9.28
C ARG A 225 -2.93 -21.24 8.54
N TRP A 226 -1.91 -20.79 7.79
CA TRP A 226 -1.97 -19.52 7.05
C TRP A 226 -3.14 -19.47 6.07
N GLU A 227 -3.61 -20.62 5.60
CA GLU A 227 -4.75 -20.75 4.69
C GLU A 227 -6.05 -20.24 5.30
N ASP A 228 -6.17 -20.26 6.63
CA ASP A 228 -7.34 -19.79 7.37
C ASP A 228 -7.28 -18.28 7.66
N TYR A 229 -6.11 -17.65 7.41
CA TYR A 229 -5.93 -16.24 7.66
C TYR A 229 -6.65 -15.39 6.60
N ASN A 230 -7.58 -14.55 7.04
CA ASN A 230 -8.25 -13.59 6.16
C ASN A 230 -7.64 -12.19 6.33
N PRO A 231 -6.81 -11.73 5.38
CA PRO A 231 -6.18 -10.40 5.45
C PRO A 231 -7.18 -9.25 5.25
N TRP A 232 -8.39 -9.55 4.77
CA TRP A 232 -9.43 -8.56 4.47
C TRP A 232 -10.41 -8.37 5.62
N GLU A 233 -10.30 -9.17 6.68
CA GLU A 233 -11.10 -9.01 7.88
C GLU A 233 -10.53 -7.93 8.79
N VAL A 234 -11.33 -6.93 9.10
CA VAL A 234 -10.97 -5.91 10.08
C VAL A 234 -11.13 -6.49 11.48
N CYS A 235 -10.02 -6.83 12.11
CA CYS A 235 -10.01 -7.32 13.48
C CYS A 235 -10.47 -6.23 14.46
N THR A 236 -11.65 -6.42 15.03
CA THR A 236 -12.23 -5.56 16.05
C THR A 236 -12.19 -6.22 17.40
N ASN A 237 -11.02 -6.44 17.94
CA ASN A 237 -10.98 -7.01 19.28
C ASN A 237 -11.51 -6.01 20.32
N LYS A 238 -12.51 -6.42 21.10
CA LYS A 238 -13.24 -5.65 22.12
C LYS A 238 -12.32 -4.99 23.18
N ARG A 239 -11.03 -5.30 23.22
CA ARG A 239 -10.07 -4.77 24.19
C ARG A 239 -9.31 -3.53 23.73
N TYR A 240 -9.38 -3.17 22.45
CA TYR A 240 -8.82 -1.90 21.96
C TYR A 240 -9.81 -0.76 22.13
N ARG A 241 -10.20 -0.48 23.36
CA ARG A 241 -10.77 0.83 23.72
C ARG A 241 -9.63 1.82 23.71
N SER A 242 -9.71 2.75 22.80
CA SER A 242 -8.85 3.94 22.71
C SER A 242 -7.55 3.83 21.91
N HIS A 243 -7.42 4.69 20.92
CA HIS A 243 -6.22 5.31 20.33
C HIS A 243 -5.52 4.65 19.13
N LEU A 244 -5.87 3.45 18.70
CA LEU A 244 -5.27 2.93 17.47
C LEU A 244 -6.38 2.45 16.52
N PHE A 245 -6.68 3.28 15.53
CA PHE A 245 -7.34 2.82 14.31
C PHE A 245 -6.58 1.59 13.82
N PRO A 246 -7.28 0.54 13.33
CA PRO A 246 -6.60 -0.57 12.66
C PRO A 246 -5.72 0.04 11.57
N ARG A 247 -4.40 -0.04 11.75
CA ARG A 247 -3.45 0.56 10.82
C ARG A 247 -3.51 -0.09 9.45
N HIS A 248 -4.15 -1.23 9.33
CA HIS A 248 -4.44 -1.89 8.04
C HIS A 248 -5.32 -1.05 7.13
N CYS A 249 -6.27 -0.28 7.65
CA CYS A 249 -7.01 0.69 6.83
C CYS A 249 -6.14 1.87 6.34
N LYS A 250 -4.95 2.08 6.93
CA LYS A 250 -4.02 3.12 6.45
C LYS A 250 -3.20 2.68 5.25
N GLU A 251 -2.99 1.38 5.06
CA GLU A 251 -2.17 0.87 3.97
C GLU A 251 -2.80 1.13 2.59
N PHE A 252 -4.12 1.28 2.54
CA PHE A 252 -4.83 1.57 1.29
C PHE A 252 -5.17 3.04 1.04
N ALA A 253 -4.90 3.91 1.98
CA ALA A 253 -4.98 5.35 1.72
C ALA A 253 -3.90 5.85 0.73
N ASN A 254 -2.95 5.01 0.37
CA ASN A 254 -2.02 5.23 -0.73
C ASN A 254 -2.66 4.86 -2.08
N ILE A 255 -3.82 5.42 -2.40
CA ILE A 255 -4.23 5.51 -3.78
C ILE A 255 -3.21 6.42 -4.45
N LEU A 256 -2.25 5.79 -5.10
CA LEU A 256 -1.27 6.46 -5.92
C LEU A 256 -2.03 7.04 -7.11
N LEU A 257 -2.39 8.31 -7.06
CA LEU A 257 -2.84 9.09 -8.20
C LEU A 257 -1.65 9.19 -9.17
N LEU A 258 -1.45 8.15 -9.97
CA LEU A 258 -0.52 8.16 -11.08
C LEU A 258 -1.11 9.05 -12.18
N LEU A 259 -0.85 10.34 -12.07
CA LEU A 259 -1.04 11.27 -13.17
C LEU A 259 0.06 10.99 -14.21
N ARG A 260 -0.22 10.07 -15.14
CA ARG A 260 0.70 9.77 -16.23
C ARG A 260 0.69 10.97 -17.19
N ALA A 261 1.83 11.65 -17.31
CA ALA A 261 2.02 12.60 -18.40
C ALA A 261 1.93 11.86 -19.74
N PRO A 262 1.25 12.41 -20.76
CA PRO A 262 1.34 11.87 -22.11
C PRO A 262 2.80 11.88 -22.56
N PRO A 263 3.22 10.93 -23.42
CA PRO A 263 4.51 11.05 -24.09
C PRO A 263 4.52 12.39 -24.85
N ALA A 264 5.65 13.09 -24.77
CA ALA A 264 5.85 14.29 -25.58
C ALA A 264 5.60 13.90 -27.05
N SER A 265 4.67 14.59 -27.71
CA SER A 265 4.51 14.49 -29.15
C SER A 265 5.82 14.87 -29.82
N LYS A 266 6.33 13.99 -30.67
CA LYS A 266 7.46 14.30 -31.56
C LYS A 266 7.06 15.37 -32.54
#